data_4ee2f238a30798f89add0a727a3df88f
#
_entry.id   4ee2f238a30798f89add0a727a3df88f
#
_cell.length_a   1.000
_cell.length_b   1.000
_cell.length_c   1.000
_cell.angle_alpha   90.00
_cell.angle_beta   90.00
_cell.angle_gamma   90.00
#
_symmetry.space_group_name_H-M   'P 1'
#
loop_
_entity.id
_entity.type
_entity.pdbx_description
1 polymer ?
#
loop_
_entity_poly.entity_id
_entity_poly.type
_entity_poly.pdbx_seq_one_letter_code
_entity_poly.pdbx_strand_id
1 'polypeptide(L)'
;MSLNAMTPEVPTLVLEAGDRAPGLARRFLAEWFREWGAGDDYVGRVLVSELVTNSCVHGEGPVVVRVFRDERDGAAVIEVWDGGDGRPVVCAEDVQATSGRGVFLVSELALSWGTRPLMEGGKVTWAKCGL
;
A
#
# COMPACT_ATOMS: atom_id res chain seq x y z
N MET A 1 4.78 18.05 27.44
CA MET A 1 4.40 17.86 26.05
C MET A 1 5.05 16.60 25.48
N SER A 2 4.30 15.85 24.75
CA SER A 2 4.81 14.64 24.12
C SER A 2 5.72 15.00 22.94
N LEU A 3 6.78 14.21 22.75
CA LEU A 3 7.62 14.32 21.57
C LEU A 3 6.83 14.07 20.28
N ASN A 4 5.75 13.28 20.38
CA ASN A 4 4.90 12.99 19.21
C ASN A 4 4.23 14.25 18.66
N ALA A 5 4.03 15.26 19.49
CA ALA A 5 3.47 16.52 19.01
C ALA A 5 4.45 17.27 18.12
N MET A 6 5.73 16.96 18.21
CA MET A 6 6.78 17.64 17.45
C MET A 6 7.23 16.84 16.24
N THR A 7 6.91 15.55 16.18
CA THR A 7 7.30 14.67 15.09
C THR A 7 6.07 14.30 14.29
N PRO A 8 6.04 14.61 12.99
CA PRO A 8 4.89 14.21 12.17
C PRO A 8 4.75 12.69 12.18
N GLU A 9 3.59 12.22 12.53
CA GLU A 9 3.30 10.82 12.46
C GLU A 9 2.86 10.46 11.05
N VAL A 10 3.32 9.30 10.59
CA VAL A 10 2.86 8.77 9.32
C VAL A 10 1.45 8.21 9.51
N PRO A 11 0.48 8.67 8.72
CA PRO A 11 -0.86 8.11 8.77
C PRO A 11 -0.84 6.60 8.62
N THR A 12 -1.48 5.90 9.55
CA THR A 12 -1.41 4.45 9.65
C THR A 12 -2.80 3.87 9.91
N LEU A 13 -3.14 2.82 9.16
CA LEU A 13 -4.40 2.09 9.30
C LEU A 13 -4.08 0.62 9.51
N VAL A 14 -4.63 0.03 10.58
CA VAL A 14 -4.48 -1.40 10.85
C VAL A 14 -5.78 -2.10 10.47
N LEU A 15 -5.66 -3.13 9.64
CA LEU A 15 -6.80 -3.86 9.10
C LEU A 15 -6.71 -5.34 9.43
N GLU A 16 -7.86 -5.95 9.66
CA GLU A 16 -7.95 -7.39 9.63
C GLU A 16 -7.95 -7.84 8.17
N ALA A 17 -7.19 -8.90 7.87
CA ALA A 17 -7.19 -9.46 6.54
C ALA A 17 -8.58 -10.00 6.20
N GLY A 18 -9.06 -9.72 5.01
CA GLY A 18 -10.37 -10.17 4.57
C GLY A 18 -10.95 -9.29 3.49
N ASP A 19 -12.19 -9.59 3.13
CA ASP A 19 -12.85 -8.96 1.98
C ASP A 19 -13.07 -7.46 2.13
N ARG A 20 -13.13 -6.99 3.37
CA ARG A 20 -13.41 -5.56 3.63
C ARG A 20 -12.16 -4.70 3.60
N ALA A 21 -10.99 -5.32 3.74
CA ALA A 21 -9.74 -4.59 3.89
C ALA A 21 -9.42 -3.67 2.70
N PRO A 22 -9.53 -4.12 1.45
CA PRO A 22 -9.20 -3.23 0.32
C PRO A 22 -10.07 -1.98 0.26
N GLY A 23 -11.38 -2.11 0.53
CA GLY A 23 -12.29 -0.97 0.53
C GLY A 23 -11.98 0.03 1.62
N LEU A 24 -11.66 -0.46 2.81
CA LEU A 24 -11.27 0.41 3.92
C LEU A 24 -9.96 1.14 3.61
N ALA A 25 -9.01 0.45 3.00
CA ALA A 25 -7.74 1.05 2.60
C ALA A 25 -7.93 2.14 1.55
N ARG A 26 -8.81 1.92 0.56
CA ARG A 26 -9.11 2.94 -0.44
C ARG A 26 -9.70 4.19 0.18
N ARG A 27 -10.61 4.02 1.14
CA ARG A 27 -11.23 5.15 1.84
C ARG A 27 -10.19 5.93 2.63
N PHE A 28 -9.32 5.22 3.33
CA PHE A 28 -8.24 5.82 4.11
C PHE A 28 -7.33 6.67 3.21
N LEU A 29 -6.90 6.11 2.10
CA LEU A 29 -6.03 6.83 1.15
C LEU A 29 -6.74 8.06 0.58
N ALA A 30 -8.00 7.93 0.19
CA ALA A 30 -8.76 9.05 -0.37
C ALA A 30 -8.88 10.19 0.62
N GLU A 31 -9.06 9.90 1.91
CA GLU A 31 -9.15 10.93 2.95
C GLU A 31 -7.84 11.70 3.06
N TRP A 32 -6.70 11.01 3.04
CA TRP A 32 -5.42 11.68 3.14
C TRP A 32 -5.06 12.46 1.87
N PHE A 33 -5.39 11.93 0.71
CA PHE A 33 -5.20 12.68 -0.54
C PHE A 33 -6.01 13.98 -0.51
N ARG A 34 -7.24 13.92 -0.01
CA ARG A 34 -8.06 15.12 0.15
C ARG A 34 -7.42 16.10 1.13
N GLU A 35 -6.93 15.59 2.24
CA GLU A 35 -6.25 16.42 3.25
C GLU A 35 -5.02 17.11 2.67
N TRP A 36 -4.33 16.46 1.76
CA TRP A 36 -3.16 17.03 1.11
C TRP A 36 -3.50 17.95 -0.06
N GLY A 37 -4.78 18.09 -0.40
CA GLY A 37 -5.18 18.87 -1.56
C GLY A 37 -4.87 18.21 -2.89
N ALA A 38 -4.63 16.90 -2.91
CA ALA A 38 -4.38 16.18 -4.15
C ALA A 38 -5.69 16.00 -4.91
N GLY A 39 -5.69 16.40 -6.18
CA GLY A 39 -6.93 16.41 -6.96
C GLY A 39 -7.36 15.07 -7.50
N ASP A 40 -6.44 14.16 -7.74
CA ASP A 40 -6.74 12.87 -8.36
C ASP A 40 -6.13 11.74 -7.54
N ASP A 41 -6.98 10.91 -6.98
CA ASP A 41 -6.56 9.77 -6.17
C ASP A 41 -6.78 8.42 -6.85
N TYR A 42 -7.12 8.42 -8.14
CA TYR A 42 -7.50 7.19 -8.83
C TYR A 42 -6.38 6.15 -8.81
N VAL A 43 -5.19 6.53 -9.26
CA VAL A 43 -4.05 5.60 -9.28
C VAL A 43 -3.71 5.14 -7.87
N GLY A 44 -3.68 6.06 -6.90
CA GLY A 44 -3.42 5.70 -5.50
C GLY A 44 -4.41 4.69 -4.97
N ARG A 45 -5.69 4.86 -5.26
CA ARG A 45 -6.73 3.91 -4.82
C ARG A 45 -6.56 2.53 -5.47
N VAL A 46 -6.20 2.49 -6.75
CA VAL A 46 -5.91 1.22 -7.40
C VAL A 46 -4.71 0.55 -6.75
N LEU A 47 -3.63 1.30 -6.54
CA LEU A 47 -2.41 0.75 -5.95
C LEU A 47 -2.65 0.21 -4.54
N VAL A 48 -3.28 0.97 -3.66
CA VAL A 48 -3.50 0.51 -2.29
C VAL A 48 -4.43 -0.70 -2.25
N SER A 49 -5.43 -0.73 -3.12
CA SER A 49 -6.35 -1.85 -3.21
C SER A 49 -5.62 -3.14 -3.60
N GLU A 50 -4.76 -3.07 -4.60
CA GLU A 50 -4.03 -4.23 -5.08
C GLU A 50 -2.98 -4.72 -4.08
N LEU A 51 -2.26 -3.79 -3.45
CA LEU A 51 -1.28 -4.16 -2.43
C LEU A 51 -1.94 -4.80 -1.21
N VAL A 52 -3.06 -4.26 -0.77
CA VAL A 52 -3.79 -4.81 0.38
C VAL A 52 -4.39 -6.18 0.02
N THR A 53 -4.98 -6.32 -1.16
CA THR A 53 -5.51 -7.61 -1.62
C THR A 53 -4.41 -8.66 -1.63
N ASN A 54 -3.23 -8.30 -2.16
CA ASN A 54 -2.10 -9.21 -2.21
C ASN A 54 -1.67 -9.65 -0.79
N SER A 55 -1.61 -8.71 0.15
CA SER A 55 -1.27 -9.04 1.53
C SER A 55 -2.33 -9.91 2.20
N CYS A 56 -3.62 -9.70 1.90
CA CYS A 56 -4.69 -10.53 2.44
C CYS A 56 -4.63 -11.96 1.92
N VAL A 57 -4.22 -12.13 0.65
CA VAL A 57 -4.18 -13.45 0.02
C VAL A 57 -2.89 -14.21 0.37
N HIS A 58 -1.76 -13.52 0.34
CA HIS A 58 -0.44 -14.15 0.48
C HIS A 58 0.29 -13.84 1.76
N GLY A 59 -0.18 -12.85 2.54
CA GLY A 59 0.43 -12.50 3.80
C GLY A 59 -0.17 -13.26 4.96
N GLU A 60 0.23 -12.88 6.16
CA GLU A 60 -0.28 -13.46 7.41
C GLU A 60 -0.55 -12.34 8.40
N GLY A 61 -1.58 -12.53 9.20
CA GLY A 61 -1.93 -11.63 10.28
C GLY A 61 -2.57 -10.33 9.78
N PRO A 62 -2.59 -9.32 10.64
CA PRO A 62 -3.17 -8.04 10.26
C PRO A 62 -2.35 -7.37 9.16
N VAL A 63 -3.03 -6.51 8.43
CA VAL A 63 -2.43 -5.73 7.35
C VAL A 63 -2.35 -4.28 7.81
N VAL A 64 -1.18 -3.69 7.72
CA VAL A 64 -0.97 -2.30 8.13
C VAL A 64 -0.68 -1.46 6.90
N VAL A 65 -1.45 -0.40 6.72
CA VAL A 65 -1.30 0.52 5.58
C VAL A 65 -0.77 1.84 6.10
N ARG A 66 0.26 2.36 5.46
CA ARG A 66 0.81 3.67 5.76
C ARG A 66 0.89 4.47 4.47
N VAL A 67 0.52 5.74 4.54
CA VAL A 67 0.60 6.63 3.37
C VAL A 67 1.32 7.92 3.80
N PHE A 68 2.21 8.40 2.95
CA PHE A 68 2.91 9.65 3.22
C PHE A 68 3.37 10.27 1.90
N ARG A 69 3.75 11.54 1.96
CA ARG A 69 4.24 12.25 0.78
C ARG A 69 5.75 12.23 0.75
N ASP A 70 6.30 12.00 -0.43
CA ASP A 70 7.70 12.25 -0.71
C ASP A 70 7.75 13.55 -1.50
N GLU A 71 8.01 14.63 -0.79
CA GLU A 71 7.95 15.96 -1.39
C GLU A 71 9.04 16.19 -2.42
N ARG A 72 10.15 15.50 -2.30
CA ARG A 72 11.25 15.62 -3.28
C ARG A 72 10.83 15.12 -4.64
N ASP A 73 10.03 14.06 -4.67
CA ASP A 73 9.58 13.45 -5.92
C ASP A 73 8.20 13.92 -6.35
N GLY A 74 7.52 14.72 -5.53
CA GLY A 74 6.13 15.07 -5.81
C GLY A 74 5.24 13.85 -5.84
N ALA A 75 5.47 12.90 -4.95
CA ALA A 75 4.83 11.60 -4.98
C ALA A 75 4.18 11.27 -3.65
N ALA A 76 3.17 10.40 -3.72
CA ALA A 76 2.64 9.71 -2.56
C ALA A 76 3.28 8.33 -2.46
N VAL A 77 3.63 7.92 -1.26
CA VAL A 77 4.16 6.59 -0.99
C VAL A 77 3.11 5.82 -0.21
N ILE A 78 2.83 4.62 -0.67
CA ILE A 78 1.89 3.69 -0.04
C ILE A 78 2.71 2.50 0.42
N GLU A 79 2.64 2.18 1.71
CA GLU A 79 3.29 1.00 2.27
C GLU A 79 2.25 0.08 2.83
N VAL A 80 2.38 -1.20 2.56
CA VAL A 80 1.49 -2.23 3.11
C VAL A 80 2.35 -3.29 3.78
N TRP A 81 2.11 -3.50 5.06
CA TRP A 81 2.88 -4.38 5.93
C TRP A 81 2.04 -5.60 6.27
N ASP A 82 2.64 -6.78 6.22
CA ASP A 82 1.99 -8.00 6.71
C ASP A 82 3.03 -8.94 7.32
N GLY A 83 2.57 -10.01 7.97
CA GLY A 83 3.44 -10.95 8.66
C GLY A 83 3.94 -12.11 7.81
N GLY A 84 3.56 -12.17 6.53
CA GLY A 84 3.96 -13.27 5.68
C GLY A 84 5.37 -13.12 5.14
N ASP A 85 5.97 -14.24 4.74
CA ASP A 85 7.31 -14.24 4.16
C ASP A 85 7.30 -14.32 2.64
N GLY A 86 6.12 -14.51 2.05
CA GLY A 86 5.98 -14.63 0.61
C GLY A 86 6.26 -13.34 -0.12
N ARG A 87 6.83 -13.44 -1.31
CA ARG A 87 7.06 -12.26 -2.16
C ARG A 87 5.88 -12.06 -3.08
N PRO A 88 5.54 -10.81 -3.39
CA PRO A 88 4.54 -10.54 -4.41
C PRO A 88 5.00 -11.15 -5.74
N VAL A 89 4.06 -11.70 -6.47
CA VAL A 89 4.34 -12.35 -7.75
C VAL A 89 3.78 -11.49 -8.88
N VAL A 90 4.64 -11.16 -9.83
CA VAL A 90 4.24 -10.46 -11.05
C VAL A 90 4.01 -11.52 -12.13
N CYS A 91 2.76 -11.70 -12.52
CA CYS A 91 2.36 -12.68 -13.51
C CYS A 91 1.65 -12.00 -14.69
N ALA A 92 2.42 -11.29 -15.50
CA ALA A 92 1.86 -10.57 -16.63
C ALA A 92 1.13 -11.48 -17.62
N GLU A 93 1.55 -12.73 -17.69
CA GLU A 93 1.01 -13.70 -18.64
C GLU A 93 -0.19 -14.46 -18.10
N ASP A 94 -0.34 -14.52 -16.78
CA ASP A 94 -1.41 -15.26 -16.16
C ASP A 94 -2.52 -14.32 -15.71
N VAL A 95 -3.31 -13.91 -16.68
CA VAL A 95 -4.43 -13.00 -16.43
C VAL A 95 -5.55 -13.65 -15.63
N GLN A 96 -5.48 -14.95 -15.41
CA GLN A 96 -6.46 -15.68 -14.61
C GLN A 96 -6.08 -15.67 -13.12
N ALA A 97 -4.82 -15.48 -12.80
CA ALA A 97 -4.35 -15.47 -11.43
C ALA A 97 -4.61 -14.10 -10.82
N THR A 98 -5.61 -14.01 -9.95
CA THR A 98 -6.05 -12.74 -9.37
C THR A 98 -4.91 -12.03 -8.63
N SER A 99 -4.16 -12.76 -7.81
CA SER A 99 -3.09 -12.17 -7.03
C SER A 99 -1.92 -11.70 -7.91
N GLY A 100 -1.57 -12.47 -8.93
CA GLY A 100 -0.54 -12.08 -9.88
C GLY A 100 -0.94 -10.85 -10.69
N ARG A 101 -2.23 -10.74 -11.03
CA ARG A 101 -2.75 -9.57 -11.74
C ARG A 101 -2.64 -8.31 -10.91
N GLY A 102 -2.91 -8.41 -9.60
CA GLY A 102 -2.83 -7.24 -8.73
C GLY A 102 -1.43 -6.64 -8.73
N VAL A 103 -0.42 -7.47 -8.56
CA VAL A 103 0.97 -6.98 -8.57
C VAL A 103 1.37 -6.49 -9.95
N PHE A 104 0.88 -7.13 -11.02
CA PHE A 104 1.11 -6.66 -12.37
C PHE A 104 0.55 -5.25 -12.58
N LEU A 105 -0.68 -4.98 -12.11
CA LEU A 105 -1.25 -3.64 -12.19
C LEU A 105 -0.41 -2.61 -11.45
N VAL A 106 0.12 -2.98 -10.29
CA VAL A 106 1.01 -2.09 -9.53
C VAL A 106 2.24 -1.76 -10.37
N SER A 107 2.86 -2.76 -11.01
CA SER A 107 4.06 -2.53 -11.81
C SER A 107 3.80 -1.63 -13.02
N GLU A 108 2.57 -1.63 -13.54
CA GLU A 108 2.21 -0.78 -14.68
C GLU A 108 1.86 0.65 -14.28
N LEU A 109 1.25 0.84 -13.11
CA LEU A 109 0.70 2.14 -12.72
C LEU A 109 1.61 2.93 -11.79
N ALA A 110 2.45 2.25 -11.01
CA ALA A 110 3.31 2.93 -10.04
C ALA A 110 4.52 3.57 -10.73
N LEU A 111 4.95 4.70 -10.18
CA LEU A 111 6.22 5.30 -10.60
C LEU A 111 7.39 4.39 -10.23
N SER A 112 7.31 3.79 -9.07
CA SER A 112 8.23 2.75 -8.61
C SER A 112 7.52 1.92 -7.55
N TRP A 113 7.99 0.70 -7.34
CA TRP A 113 7.42 -0.18 -6.33
C TRP A 113 8.46 -1.22 -5.94
N GLY A 114 8.25 -1.86 -4.80
CA GLY A 114 9.14 -2.90 -4.36
C GLY A 114 8.62 -3.59 -3.12
N THR A 115 9.37 -4.56 -2.67
CA THR A 115 9.09 -5.26 -1.42
C THR A 115 10.39 -5.46 -0.68
N ARG A 116 10.32 -5.44 0.65
CA ARG A 116 11.47 -5.76 1.47
C ARG A 116 11.04 -6.63 2.64
N PRO A 117 11.82 -7.66 2.96
CA PRO A 117 11.54 -8.46 4.14
C PRO A 117 11.90 -7.66 5.39
N LEU A 118 11.25 -7.98 6.49
CA LEU A 118 11.55 -7.43 7.80
C LEU A 118 12.43 -8.40 8.56
N MET A 119 13.36 -7.89 9.36
CA MET A 119 14.27 -8.74 10.12
C MET A 119 13.55 -9.64 11.12
N GLU A 120 12.43 -9.16 11.63
CA GLU A 120 11.66 -9.88 12.64
C GLU A 120 10.57 -10.77 12.05
N GLY A 121 10.56 -10.92 10.73
CA GLY A 121 9.52 -11.65 10.01
C GLY A 121 8.52 -10.69 9.39
N GLY A 122 7.87 -11.15 8.34
CA GLY A 122 6.96 -10.31 7.59
C GLY A 122 7.65 -9.52 6.50
N LYS A 123 6.87 -8.66 5.85
CA LYS A 123 7.36 -7.84 4.73
C LYS A 123 6.60 -6.54 4.62
N VAL A 124 7.22 -5.61 3.92
CA VAL A 124 6.59 -4.36 3.46
C VAL A 124 6.60 -4.36 1.95
N THR A 125 5.45 -4.15 1.35
CA THR A 125 5.34 -3.89 -0.09
C THR A 125 4.94 -2.43 -0.24
N TRP A 126 5.63 -1.71 -1.11
CA TRP A 126 5.40 -0.28 -1.25
C TRP A 126 5.25 0.11 -2.71
N ALA A 127 4.58 1.23 -2.94
CA ALA A 127 4.43 1.80 -4.27
C ALA A 127 4.38 3.32 -4.18
N LYS A 128 4.89 3.99 -5.20
CA LYS A 128 4.80 5.44 -5.33
C LYS A 128 3.91 5.80 -6.50
N CYS A 129 3.11 6.85 -6.31
CA CYS A 129 2.35 7.43 -7.41
C CYS A 129 2.48 8.94 -7.39
N GLY A 130 2.27 9.58 -8.54
CA GLY A 130 2.32 11.03 -8.64
C GLY A 130 1.21 11.71 -7.85
N LEU A 131 1.48 12.88 -7.36
CA LEU A 131 0.51 13.75 -6.71
C LEU A 131 0.10 14.90 -7.61
#